data_5c2c69e9dd6c88b3cb2921571168be74
#
_entry.id   5c2c69e9dd6c88b3cb2921571168be74
#
_cell.length_a   1.000
_cell.length_b   1.000
_cell.length_c   1.000
_cell.angle_alpha   90.00
_cell.angle_beta   90.00
_cell.angle_gamma   90.00
#
_symmetry.space_group_name_H-M   'P 1'
#
loop_
_entity.id
_entity.type
_entity.pdbx_description
1 polymer ?
#
loop_
_entity_poly.entity_id
_entity_poly.type
_entity_poly.pdbx_seq_one_letter_code
_entity_poly.pdbx_strand_id
1 'polypeptide(L)'
;MIVRADFARGMVRAFGHVLRPYPARDIPAGTMVDLPGRGPLFVTDSGPRDAPVVFLLHSVLTTGLLCWYPVIPELNKRYRVITLDQRWHGRGIRSPEFSLDDCADDVVALADELGIDRFTAAGFSMGGGIAQLVWRRHPQRVTGLVLCSTGPYFSTRDPRLRAQSRRTGRVLTAVDKLLPRPRVGRLDDTSVHTTVWAMRQFLSTPLSHMGHFGDGLGVFDSREWLAEIDVPTSVVVSTRDRVVEPARQELLVDGIAGARRFEVDGGHACCVLGAQWFIPPFIEAVDAASEVSIEA
;
A
#
# COMPACT_ATOMS: atom_id res chain seq x y z
N MET A 1 10.98 -23.51 3.47
CA MET A 1 12.25 -23.07 2.84
C MET A 1 12.01 -22.38 1.48
N ILE A 2 10.93 -22.63 0.79
CA ILE A 2 10.62 -22.11 -0.55
C ILE A 2 10.18 -20.63 -0.55
N VAL A 3 9.27 -20.22 0.32
CA VAL A 3 8.69 -18.84 0.33
C VAL A 3 9.72 -17.72 0.59
N ARG A 4 10.89 -18.02 1.13
CA ARG A 4 11.93 -17.04 1.51
C ARG A 4 13.02 -16.81 0.50
N ALA A 5 13.43 -17.90 -0.13
CA ALA A 5 14.31 -17.78 -1.29
C ALA A 5 13.58 -17.00 -2.38
N ASP A 6 12.26 -17.10 -2.43
CA ASP A 6 11.42 -16.44 -3.43
C ASP A 6 11.12 -14.99 -3.08
N PHE A 7 10.94 -14.61 -1.80
CA PHE A 7 10.84 -13.20 -1.41
C PHE A 7 12.15 -12.45 -1.65
N ALA A 8 13.27 -12.99 -1.17
CA ALA A 8 14.60 -12.41 -1.42
C ALA A 8 14.98 -12.44 -2.92
N ARG A 9 14.66 -13.53 -3.63
CA ARG A 9 14.87 -13.64 -5.09
C ARG A 9 13.89 -12.77 -5.86
N GLY A 10 12.64 -12.61 -5.38
CA GLY A 10 11.65 -11.68 -5.92
C GLY A 10 12.11 -10.24 -5.76
N MET A 11 12.63 -9.88 -4.59
CA MET A 11 13.26 -8.59 -4.34
C MET A 11 14.47 -8.37 -5.25
N VAL A 12 15.42 -9.32 -5.32
CA VAL A 12 16.64 -9.21 -6.18
C VAL A 12 16.26 -9.19 -7.66
N ARG A 13 15.25 -9.96 -8.10
CA ARG A 13 14.74 -9.86 -9.49
C ARG A 13 13.93 -8.58 -9.72
N ALA A 14 13.13 -8.12 -8.74
CA ALA A 14 12.50 -6.81 -8.80
C ALA A 14 13.56 -5.71 -8.92
N PHE A 15 14.63 -5.76 -8.14
CA PHE A 15 15.78 -4.84 -8.27
C PHE A 15 16.53 -4.96 -9.59
N GLY A 16 16.61 -6.14 -10.19
CA GLY A 16 17.21 -6.35 -11.51
C GLY A 16 16.39 -5.68 -12.66
N HIS A 17 15.11 -5.49 -12.46
CA HIS A 17 14.23 -4.72 -13.37
C HIS A 17 14.10 -3.23 -12.99
N VAL A 18 14.64 -2.79 -11.84
CA VAL A 18 14.66 -1.39 -11.36
C VAL A 18 15.40 -0.44 -12.33
N LEU A 19 16.08 -0.97 -13.34
CA LEU A 19 16.78 -0.15 -14.33
C LEU A 19 15.85 0.71 -15.22
N ARG A 20 14.52 0.50 -15.19
CA ARG A 20 13.54 1.34 -15.90
C ARG A 20 12.22 1.46 -15.14
N PRO A 21 12.17 2.18 -13.99
CA PRO A 21 10.89 2.51 -13.36
C PRO A 21 10.07 3.37 -14.33
N TYR A 22 8.75 3.32 -14.19
CA TYR A 22 7.85 4.21 -14.93
C TYR A 22 8.29 5.67 -14.72
N PRO A 23 8.26 6.53 -15.76
CA PRO A 23 8.72 7.91 -15.60
C PRO A 23 7.96 8.64 -14.50
N ALA A 24 8.69 9.23 -13.55
CA ALA A 24 8.12 10.06 -12.50
C ALA A 24 7.79 11.44 -13.08
N ARG A 25 6.53 11.62 -13.44
CA ARG A 25 5.99 12.90 -13.96
C ARG A 25 4.86 13.34 -13.05
N ASP A 26 4.70 14.65 -12.90
CA ASP A 26 3.57 15.27 -12.19
C ASP A 26 3.37 14.71 -10.78
N ILE A 27 4.48 14.44 -10.07
CA ILE A 27 4.44 13.98 -8.68
C ILE A 27 3.91 15.13 -7.82
N PRO A 28 2.80 14.92 -7.08
CA PRO A 28 2.24 15.97 -6.25
C PRO A 28 3.20 16.36 -5.11
N ALA A 29 3.25 17.64 -4.81
CA ALA A 29 3.89 18.10 -3.60
C ALA A 29 3.14 17.60 -2.38
N GLY A 30 3.87 17.27 -1.31
CA GLY A 30 3.27 16.82 -0.07
C GLY A 30 3.67 17.69 1.12
N THR A 31 2.99 17.48 2.22
CA THR A 31 3.21 18.19 3.47
C THR A 31 3.20 17.22 4.67
N MET A 32 3.75 17.67 5.79
CA MET A 32 3.59 16.99 7.07
C MET A 32 2.28 17.44 7.70
N VAL A 33 1.45 16.45 8.07
CA VAL A 33 0.22 16.65 8.83
C VAL A 33 0.43 16.02 10.21
N ASP A 34 0.12 16.74 11.26
CA ASP A 34 0.20 16.24 12.64
C ASP A 34 -1.19 15.72 13.04
N LEU A 35 -1.29 14.43 13.31
CA LEU A 35 -2.53 13.81 13.79
C LEU A 35 -2.60 13.89 15.31
N PRO A 36 -3.62 14.58 15.90
CA PRO A 36 -3.75 14.72 17.34
C PRO A 36 -3.64 13.40 18.10
N GLY A 37 -2.71 13.31 19.03
CA GLY A 37 -2.47 12.13 19.84
C GLY A 37 -1.83 10.93 19.11
N ARG A 38 -1.50 11.06 17.81
CA ARG A 38 -0.93 10.00 16.99
C ARG A 38 0.46 10.35 16.46
N GLY A 39 0.68 11.60 16.06
CA GLY A 39 1.95 12.14 15.59
C GLY A 39 1.95 12.55 14.10
N PRO A 40 3.08 13.07 13.60
CA PRO A 40 3.17 13.60 12.25
C PRO A 40 3.37 12.50 11.20
N LEU A 41 2.75 12.69 10.03
CA LEU A 41 2.97 11.87 8.85
C LEU A 41 3.01 12.74 7.58
N PHE A 42 3.67 12.22 6.55
CA PHE A 42 3.72 12.86 5.24
C PHE A 42 2.52 12.48 4.40
N VAL A 43 1.91 13.47 3.76
CA VAL A 43 0.68 13.34 2.98
C VAL A 43 0.83 14.08 1.68
N THR A 44 0.29 13.54 0.59
CA THR A 44 -0.04 14.30 -0.62
C THR A 44 -1.55 14.34 -0.80
N ASP A 45 -2.06 15.51 -1.20
CA ASP A 45 -3.47 15.76 -1.45
C ASP A 45 -3.58 16.47 -2.79
N SER A 46 -4.07 15.79 -3.80
CA SER A 46 -4.03 16.25 -5.20
C SER A 46 -5.32 15.91 -5.94
N GLY A 47 -5.50 16.52 -7.12
CA GLY A 47 -6.73 16.40 -7.90
C GLY A 47 -7.79 17.44 -7.52
N PRO A 48 -8.98 17.40 -8.15
CA PRO A 48 -10.07 18.35 -7.88
C PRO A 48 -10.60 18.22 -6.45
N ARG A 49 -10.78 19.35 -5.76
CA ARG A 49 -11.16 19.35 -4.34
C ARG A 49 -12.56 18.81 -4.06
N ASP A 50 -13.47 19.01 -5.00
CA ASP A 50 -14.88 18.60 -4.88
C ASP A 50 -15.17 17.24 -5.52
N ALA A 51 -14.12 16.55 -5.99
CA ALA A 51 -14.25 15.22 -6.58
C ALA A 51 -14.34 14.13 -5.50
N PRO A 52 -14.89 12.95 -5.83
CA PRO A 52 -14.85 11.79 -4.95
C PRO A 52 -13.42 11.48 -4.48
N VAL A 53 -13.29 11.12 -3.20
CA VAL A 53 -11.98 10.94 -2.56
C VAL A 53 -11.51 9.51 -2.63
N VAL A 54 -10.24 9.31 -3.01
CA VAL A 54 -9.55 8.01 -2.99
C VAL A 54 -8.31 8.10 -2.10
N PHE A 55 -8.25 7.29 -1.05
CA PHE A 55 -7.05 7.07 -0.26
C PHE A 55 -6.23 5.93 -0.85
N LEU A 56 -4.95 6.17 -1.11
CA LEU A 56 -4.01 5.20 -1.67
C LEU A 56 -3.05 4.70 -0.60
N LEU A 57 -3.22 3.45 -0.17
CA LEU A 57 -2.49 2.83 0.93
C LEU A 57 -1.37 1.92 0.39
N HIS A 58 -0.12 2.24 0.73
CA HIS A 58 1.06 1.63 0.13
C HIS A 58 1.48 0.29 0.74
N SER A 59 2.34 -0.43 0.03
CA SER A 59 2.95 -1.70 0.44
C SER A 59 4.06 -1.52 1.50
N VAL A 60 4.42 -2.62 2.16
CA VAL A 60 5.60 -2.67 3.03
C VAL A 60 6.87 -2.24 2.28
N LEU A 61 7.78 -1.55 2.97
CA LEU A 61 9.05 -1.01 2.43
C LEU A 61 8.91 0.04 1.33
N THR A 62 7.72 0.51 1.01
CA THR A 62 7.53 1.63 0.09
C THR A 62 7.10 2.90 0.85
N THR A 63 6.89 3.98 0.13
CA THR A 63 6.22 5.19 0.62
C THR A 63 4.94 5.39 -0.16
N GLY A 64 4.06 6.26 0.30
CA GLY A 64 2.85 6.60 -0.42
C GLY A 64 3.14 7.01 -1.86
N LEU A 65 4.10 7.92 -2.05
CA LEU A 65 4.50 8.34 -3.39
C LEU A 65 5.15 7.22 -4.20
N LEU A 66 6.10 6.46 -3.63
CA LEU A 66 6.80 5.41 -4.39
C LEU A 66 5.84 4.35 -4.92
N CYS A 67 4.87 3.95 -4.13
CA CYS A 67 3.91 2.93 -4.53
C CYS A 67 2.97 3.42 -5.63
N TRP A 68 2.56 4.70 -5.57
CA TRP A 68 1.40 5.18 -6.30
C TRP A 68 1.66 6.26 -7.35
N TYR A 69 2.89 6.81 -7.44
CA TYR A 69 3.20 7.89 -8.39
C TYR A 69 2.78 7.59 -9.86
N PRO A 70 2.79 6.32 -10.35
CA PRO A 70 2.41 6.10 -11.74
C PRO A 70 0.91 6.27 -12.02
N VAL A 71 0.05 6.08 -11.02
CA VAL A 71 -1.42 6.15 -11.19
C VAL A 71 -2.00 7.52 -10.82
N ILE A 72 -1.31 8.30 -10.00
CA ILE A 72 -1.80 9.59 -9.51
C ILE A 72 -2.22 10.54 -10.65
N PRO A 73 -1.43 10.74 -11.72
CA PRO A 73 -1.83 11.65 -12.80
C PRO A 73 -3.14 11.28 -13.48
N GLU A 74 -3.42 9.98 -13.63
CA GLU A 74 -4.68 9.51 -14.23
C GLU A 74 -5.86 9.68 -13.27
N LEU A 75 -5.67 9.33 -11.99
CA LEU A 75 -6.70 9.50 -10.96
C LEU A 75 -7.06 10.98 -10.75
N ASN A 76 -6.07 11.87 -10.75
CA ASN A 76 -6.28 13.31 -10.56
C ASN A 76 -7.19 13.97 -11.59
N LYS A 77 -7.49 13.29 -12.70
CA LYS A 77 -8.44 13.79 -13.69
C LYS A 77 -9.89 13.77 -13.18
N ARG A 78 -10.20 12.89 -12.20
CA ARG A 78 -11.57 12.62 -11.76
C ARG A 78 -11.74 12.48 -10.25
N TYR A 79 -10.66 12.29 -9.51
CA TYR A 79 -10.67 12.03 -8.07
C TYR A 79 -9.78 13.01 -7.31
N ARG A 80 -10.16 13.33 -6.08
CA ARG A 80 -9.23 13.87 -5.08
C ARG A 80 -8.45 12.70 -4.50
N VAL A 81 -7.14 12.72 -4.70
CA VAL A 81 -6.24 11.61 -4.39
C VAL A 81 -5.39 11.93 -3.17
N ILE A 82 -5.53 11.10 -2.14
CA ILE A 82 -4.75 11.22 -0.90
C ILE A 82 -3.77 10.05 -0.83
N THR A 83 -2.48 10.35 -0.68
CA THR A 83 -1.47 9.35 -0.30
C THR A 83 -0.87 9.72 1.03
N LEU A 84 -0.42 8.73 1.79
CA LEU A 84 0.25 8.95 3.08
C LEU A 84 1.40 7.96 3.22
N ASP A 85 2.43 8.34 3.98
CA ASP A 85 3.43 7.39 4.43
C ASP A 85 2.91 6.69 5.68
N GLN A 86 2.65 5.37 5.59
CA GLN A 86 2.17 4.54 6.70
C GLN A 86 3.16 4.56 7.87
N ARG A 87 2.67 4.22 9.07
CA ARG A 87 3.53 4.06 10.26
C ARG A 87 4.81 3.31 9.93
N TRP A 88 5.94 3.78 10.46
CA TRP A 88 7.28 3.23 10.34
C TRP A 88 7.87 3.25 8.92
N HIS A 89 7.14 3.73 7.92
CA HIS A 89 7.62 3.90 6.55
C HIS A 89 7.92 5.37 6.26
N GLY A 90 8.90 5.62 5.39
CA GLY A 90 9.22 6.95 4.90
C GLY A 90 9.24 8.04 5.99
N ARG A 91 8.35 8.99 5.86
CA ARG A 91 8.08 10.08 6.80
C ARG A 91 6.80 9.88 7.61
N GLY A 92 6.35 8.63 7.75
CA GLY A 92 5.18 8.28 8.55
C GLY A 92 5.44 8.28 10.05
N ILE A 93 4.38 8.14 10.82
CA ILE A 93 4.39 8.16 12.29
C ILE A 93 5.41 7.16 12.84
N ARG A 94 6.14 7.59 13.87
CA ARG A 94 7.05 6.74 14.65
C ARG A 94 6.38 6.41 15.99
N SER A 95 6.17 5.14 16.24
CA SER A 95 5.52 4.61 17.46
C SER A 95 6.38 3.49 18.05
N PRO A 96 6.20 3.13 19.34
CA PRO A 96 6.92 2.01 19.96
C PRO A 96 6.63 0.67 19.28
N GLU A 97 5.39 0.47 18.84
CA GLU A 97 4.91 -0.77 18.22
C GLU A 97 4.31 -0.51 16.84
N PHE A 98 4.31 -1.53 15.99
CA PHE A 98 3.69 -1.53 14.67
C PHE A 98 2.46 -2.43 14.66
N SER A 99 1.32 -1.87 14.28
CA SER A 99 0.05 -2.57 14.14
C SER A 99 -0.66 -2.10 12.85
N LEU A 100 -1.30 -3.02 12.13
CA LEU A 100 -2.14 -2.66 10.98
C LEU A 100 -3.43 -1.97 11.42
N ASP A 101 -3.93 -2.28 12.63
CA ASP A 101 -5.09 -1.58 13.21
C ASP A 101 -4.79 -0.11 13.42
N ASP A 102 -3.60 0.21 13.98
CA ASP A 102 -3.16 1.58 14.13
C ASP A 102 -2.99 2.29 12.78
N CYS A 103 -2.51 1.58 11.75
CA CYS A 103 -2.43 2.15 10.40
C CYS A 103 -3.83 2.47 9.86
N ALA A 104 -4.82 1.63 10.11
CA ALA A 104 -6.21 1.87 9.70
C ALA A 104 -6.81 3.08 10.43
N ASP A 105 -6.58 3.19 11.72
CA ASP A 105 -7.03 4.34 12.52
C ASP A 105 -6.31 5.64 12.12
N ASP A 106 -5.04 5.59 11.70
CA ASP A 106 -4.31 6.74 11.15
C ASP A 106 -4.93 7.28 9.86
N VAL A 107 -5.43 6.38 8.99
CA VAL A 107 -6.13 6.78 7.75
C VAL A 107 -7.39 7.57 8.09
N VAL A 108 -8.17 7.12 9.05
CA VAL A 108 -9.41 7.82 9.44
C VAL A 108 -9.10 9.13 10.17
N ALA A 109 -8.12 9.14 11.07
CA ALA A 109 -7.68 10.38 11.72
C ALA A 109 -7.17 11.41 10.70
N LEU A 110 -6.48 10.96 9.64
CA LEU A 110 -6.08 11.86 8.55
C LEU A 110 -7.29 12.37 7.76
N ALA A 111 -8.29 11.52 7.51
CA ALA A 111 -9.51 11.94 6.85
C ALA A 111 -10.24 13.03 7.66
N ASP A 112 -10.27 12.90 9.00
CA ASP A 112 -10.84 13.90 9.91
C ASP A 112 -10.10 15.24 9.81
N GLU A 113 -8.75 15.23 9.85
CA GLU A 113 -7.92 16.43 9.70
C GLU A 113 -8.09 17.13 8.34
N LEU A 114 -8.39 16.36 7.29
CA LEU A 114 -8.62 16.88 5.95
C LEU A 114 -10.08 17.26 5.68
N GLY A 115 -10.99 17.10 6.66
CA GLY A 115 -12.43 17.34 6.52
C GLY A 115 -13.09 16.39 5.52
N ILE A 116 -12.60 15.16 5.40
CA ILE A 116 -13.12 14.13 4.49
C ILE A 116 -14.03 13.19 5.29
N ASP A 117 -15.31 13.19 4.97
CA ASP A 117 -16.29 12.34 5.65
C ASP A 117 -16.22 10.90 5.17
N ARG A 118 -16.27 10.67 3.86
CA ARG A 118 -16.27 9.32 3.26
C ARG A 118 -15.30 9.24 2.08
N PHE A 119 -14.77 8.04 1.84
CA PHE A 119 -13.77 7.82 0.79
C PHE A 119 -13.72 6.38 0.31
N THR A 120 -13.19 6.18 -0.91
CA THR A 120 -12.78 4.86 -1.40
C THR A 120 -11.37 4.56 -0.87
N ALA A 121 -11.17 3.40 -0.26
CA ALA A 121 -9.86 2.94 0.21
C ALA A 121 -9.24 1.97 -0.79
N ALA A 122 -8.17 2.40 -1.46
CA ALA A 122 -7.39 1.59 -2.39
C ALA A 122 -6.06 1.16 -1.76
N GLY A 123 -5.80 -0.13 -1.66
CA GLY A 123 -4.61 -0.64 -0.99
C GLY A 123 -3.83 -1.67 -1.78
N PHE A 124 -2.50 -1.54 -1.80
CA PHE A 124 -1.59 -2.49 -2.43
C PHE A 124 -0.87 -3.33 -1.38
N SER A 125 -0.91 -4.67 -1.49
CA SER A 125 -0.24 -5.60 -0.59
C SER A 125 -0.61 -5.34 0.89
N MET A 126 0.32 -4.93 1.74
CA MET A 126 0.05 -4.50 3.12
C MET A 126 -1.08 -3.45 3.17
N GLY A 127 -1.05 -2.47 2.27
CA GLY A 127 -2.09 -1.44 2.17
C GLY A 127 -3.48 -2.01 1.90
N GLY A 128 -3.58 -3.15 1.21
CA GLY A 128 -4.83 -3.86 1.01
C GLY A 128 -5.38 -4.49 2.29
N GLY A 129 -4.51 -4.99 3.17
CA GLY A 129 -4.90 -5.41 4.52
C GLY A 129 -5.37 -4.24 5.38
N ILE A 130 -4.68 -3.09 5.26
CA ILE A 130 -5.08 -1.86 5.96
C ILE A 130 -6.44 -1.37 5.43
N ALA A 131 -6.68 -1.38 4.10
CA ALA A 131 -7.97 -0.99 3.53
C ALA A 131 -9.13 -1.86 4.06
N GLN A 132 -8.91 -3.17 4.15
CA GLN A 132 -9.89 -4.08 4.76
C GLN A 132 -10.15 -3.72 6.24
N LEU A 133 -9.10 -3.40 7.01
CA LEU A 133 -9.24 -2.98 8.40
C LEU A 133 -9.88 -1.60 8.55
N VAL A 134 -9.64 -0.66 7.63
CA VAL A 134 -10.35 0.65 7.61
C VAL A 134 -11.85 0.40 7.50
N TRP A 135 -12.28 -0.47 6.57
CA TRP A 135 -13.69 -0.84 6.48
C TRP A 135 -14.18 -1.56 7.75
N ARG A 136 -13.45 -2.55 8.25
CA ARG A 136 -13.87 -3.34 9.43
C ARG A 136 -14.09 -2.49 10.68
N ARG A 137 -13.22 -1.50 10.90
CA ARG A 137 -13.22 -0.66 12.10
C ARG A 137 -14.07 0.59 11.96
N HIS A 138 -14.21 1.10 10.74
CA HIS A 138 -14.87 2.37 10.42
C HIS A 138 -15.75 2.24 9.16
N PRO A 139 -16.71 1.28 9.10
CA PRO A 139 -17.46 0.99 7.88
C PRO A 139 -18.21 2.21 7.33
N GLN A 140 -18.68 3.10 8.19
CA GLN A 140 -19.39 4.33 7.80
C GLN A 140 -18.51 5.33 7.02
N ARG A 141 -17.17 5.20 7.07
CA ARG A 141 -16.23 6.08 6.40
C ARG A 141 -15.87 5.61 4.99
N VAL A 142 -16.14 4.35 4.66
CA VAL A 142 -15.72 3.71 3.41
C VAL A 142 -16.87 3.65 2.42
N THR A 143 -16.66 4.19 1.22
CA THR A 143 -17.64 4.13 0.11
C THR A 143 -17.34 2.97 -0.84
N GLY A 144 -16.11 2.47 -0.86
CA GLY A 144 -15.69 1.35 -1.69
C GLY A 144 -14.28 0.88 -1.37
N LEU A 145 -13.93 -0.31 -1.80
CA LEU A 145 -12.62 -0.93 -1.60
C LEU A 145 -11.97 -1.30 -2.94
N VAL A 146 -10.66 -1.00 -3.07
CA VAL A 146 -9.84 -1.51 -4.19
C VAL A 146 -8.63 -2.25 -3.61
N LEU A 147 -8.61 -3.56 -3.77
CA LEU A 147 -7.66 -4.47 -3.12
C LEU A 147 -6.68 -5.04 -4.16
N CYS A 148 -5.43 -4.54 -4.17
CA CYS A 148 -4.43 -4.86 -5.20
C CYS A 148 -3.32 -5.74 -4.65
N SER A 149 -2.99 -6.85 -5.34
CA SER A 149 -1.88 -7.75 -4.99
C SER A 149 -1.83 -8.08 -3.48
N THR A 150 -2.99 -8.29 -2.88
CA THR A 150 -3.19 -8.52 -1.46
C THR A 150 -4.04 -9.77 -1.22
N GLY A 151 -4.27 -10.12 0.02
CA GLY A 151 -5.09 -11.27 0.37
C GLY A 151 -5.78 -11.07 1.71
N PRO A 152 -6.59 -12.04 2.14
CA PRO A 152 -7.25 -11.99 3.43
C PRO A 152 -6.31 -12.31 4.61
N TYR A 153 -5.08 -12.70 4.34
CA TYR A 153 -4.02 -12.94 5.35
C TYR A 153 -2.63 -12.87 4.71
N PHE A 154 -1.59 -12.55 5.48
CA PHE A 154 -0.22 -12.42 4.95
C PHE A 154 0.72 -13.54 5.39
N SER A 155 0.46 -14.19 6.49
CA SER A 155 1.35 -15.23 7.00
C SER A 155 0.56 -16.47 7.42
N THR A 156 1.21 -17.62 7.33
CA THR A 156 0.69 -18.82 7.99
C THR A 156 0.83 -18.66 9.50
N ARG A 157 -0.14 -19.13 10.28
CA ARG A 157 -0.08 -19.19 11.74
C ARG A 157 1.04 -20.10 12.26
N ASP A 158 1.93 -20.63 11.40
CA ASP A 158 3.03 -21.53 11.77
C ASP A 158 4.10 -20.79 12.61
N PRO A 159 4.29 -21.16 13.88
CA PRO A 159 5.29 -20.56 14.76
C PRO A 159 6.73 -20.68 14.23
N ARG A 160 7.04 -21.74 13.44
CA ARG A 160 8.36 -21.96 12.86
C ARG A 160 8.68 -20.92 11.80
N LEU A 161 7.69 -20.54 10.99
CA LEU A 161 7.84 -19.49 9.98
C LEU A 161 7.98 -18.10 10.64
N ARG A 162 7.29 -17.85 11.75
CA ARG A 162 7.47 -16.61 12.54
C ARG A 162 8.87 -16.50 13.13
N ALA A 163 9.37 -17.57 13.81
CA ALA A 163 10.71 -17.58 14.38
C ALA A 163 11.80 -17.36 13.31
N GLN A 164 11.59 -17.91 12.13
CA GLN A 164 12.49 -17.70 11.01
C GLN A 164 12.40 -16.26 10.48
N SER A 165 11.24 -15.56 10.47
CA SER A 165 11.12 -14.12 10.14
C SER A 165 11.96 -13.25 11.05
N ARG A 166 11.94 -13.51 12.35
CA ARG A 166 12.77 -12.80 13.35
C ARG A 166 14.28 -12.95 13.10
N ARG A 167 14.74 -14.13 12.67
CA ARG A 167 16.17 -14.35 12.32
C ARG A 167 16.56 -13.53 11.09
N THR A 168 15.72 -13.49 10.07
CA THR A 168 15.98 -12.66 8.86
C THR A 168 15.96 -11.17 9.22
N GLY A 169 15.05 -10.73 10.09
CA GLY A 169 15.00 -9.37 10.59
C GLY A 169 16.32 -8.94 11.23
N ARG A 170 16.99 -9.81 12.00
CA ARG A 170 18.31 -9.51 12.60
C ARG A 170 19.40 -9.31 11.55
N VAL A 171 19.43 -10.15 10.51
CA VAL A 171 20.39 -9.99 9.41
C VAL A 171 20.13 -8.70 8.63
N LEU A 172 18.86 -8.41 8.33
CA LEU A 172 18.46 -7.17 7.67
C LEU A 172 18.79 -5.94 8.51
N THR A 173 18.65 -6.02 9.85
CA THR A 173 19.07 -4.95 10.76
C THR A 173 20.58 -4.67 10.68
N ALA A 174 21.40 -5.70 10.52
CA ALA A 174 22.85 -5.52 10.35
C ALA A 174 23.19 -4.87 9.00
N VAL A 175 22.52 -5.31 7.92
CA VAL A 175 22.68 -4.72 6.58
C VAL A 175 22.19 -3.28 6.55
N ASP A 176 21.07 -2.99 7.20
CA ASP A 176 20.44 -1.66 7.27
C ASP A 176 21.38 -0.58 7.86
N LYS A 177 22.23 -0.96 8.84
CA LYS A 177 23.22 -0.06 9.43
C LYS A 177 24.33 0.35 8.45
N LEU A 178 24.53 -0.40 7.39
CA LEU A 178 25.54 -0.14 6.35
C LEU A 178 24.97 0.64 5.16
N LEU A 179 23.64 0.76 5.05
CA LEU A 179 23.01 1.47 3.95
C LEU A 179 22.94 2.98 4.23
N PRO A 180 23.24 3.81 3.22
CA PRO A 180 23.12 5.26 3.36
C PRO A 180 21.65 5.65 3.50
N ARG A 181 21.35 6.48 4.50
CA ARG A 181 20.01 7.07 4.66
C ARG A 181 19.88 8.33 3.81
N PRO A 182 18.87 8.43 2.96
CA PRO A 182 18.60 9.69 2.27
C PRO A 182 18.21 10.76 3.28
N ARG A 183 18.68 12.00 3.06
CA ARG A 183 18.19 13.14 3.83
C ARG A 183 16.73 13.40 3.46
N VAL A 184 15.88 13.68 4.45
CA VAL A 184 14.43 13.89 4.26
C VAL A 184 14.14 14.94 3.17
N GLY A 185 14.82 16.07 3.14
CA GLY A 185 14.64 17.11 2.11
C GLY A 185 15.05 16.72 0.68
N ARG A 186 15.65 15.53 0.48
CA ARG A 186 15.94 14.98 -0.86
C ARG A 186 14.88 14.00 -1.35
N LEU A 187 13.89 13.67 -0.54
CA LEU A 187 12.80 12.78 -0.93
C LEU A 187 11.84 13.47 -1.91
N ASP A 188 11.71 14.78 -1.83
CA ASP A 188 10.83 15.59 -2.70
C ASP A 188 11.53 16.08 -3.97
N ASP A 189 12.86 15.82 -4.09
CA ASP A 189 13.65 16.24 -5.25
C ASP A 189 13.39 15.32 -6.44
N THR A 190 12.43 15.68 -7.27
CA THR A 190 12.05 15.00 -8.53
C THR A 190 12.88 15.46 -9.73
N SER A 191 13.80 16.43 -9.56
CA SER A 191 14.71 16.89 -10.62
C SER A 191 15.77 15.85 -10.99
N VAL A 192 15.99 14.86 -10.13
CA VAL A 192 16.91 13.75 -10.36
C VAL A 192 16.25 12.67 -11.24
N HIS A 193 17.08 11.81 -11.83
CA HIS A 193 16.56 10.67 -12.60
C HIS A 193 15.62 9.81 -11.74
N THR A 194 14.48 9.36 -12.31
CA THR A 194 13.44 8.59 -11.62
C THR A 194 13.97 7.42 -10.78
N THR A 195 14.97 6.68 -11.28
CA THR A 195 15.61 5.58 -10.54
C THR A 195 16.27 6.05 -9.24
N VAL A 196 16.93 7.22 -9.27
CA VAL A 196 17.58 7.80 -8.08
C VAL A 196 16.53 8.25 -7.07
N TRP A 197 15.46 8.91 -7.54
CA TRP A 197 14.34 9.30 -6.70
C TRP A 197 13.66 8.06 -6.07
N ALA A 198 13.31 7.06 -6.86
CA ALA A 198 12.67 5.83 -6.38
C ALA A 198 13.55 5.10 -5.34
N MET A 199 14.88 5.05 -5.58
CA MET A 199 15.82 4.46 -4.62
C MET A 199 15.87 5.26 -3.31
N ARG A 200 15.84 6.59 -3.36
CA ARG A 200 15.77 7.43 -2.15
C ARG A 200 14.48 7.16 -1.35
N GLN A 201 13.33 7.08 -2.05
CA GLN A 201 12.06 6.73 -1.42
C GLN A 201 12.12 5.37 -0.73
N PHE A 202 12.61 4.34 -1.43
CA PHE A 202 12.77 2.99 -0.87
C PHE A 202 13.69 2.97 0.35
N LEU A 203 14.86 3.60 0.29
CA LEU A 203 15.83 3.66 1.38
C LEU A 203 15.38 4.54 2.56
N SER A 204 14.31 5.30 2.42
CA SER A 204 13.74 6.09 3.52
C SER A 204 13.06 5.23 4.58
N THR A 205 12.66 4.00 4.23
CA THR A 205 12.10 3.01 5.15
C THR A 205 13.21 2.08 5.65
N PRO A 206 13.49 2.03 6.97
CA PRO A 206 14.50 1.16 7.52
C PRO A 206 14.22 -0.33 7.29
N LEU A 207 15.16 -1.06 6.70
CA LEU A 207 15.07 -2.52 6.55
C LEU A 207 15.07 -3.25 7.91
N SER A 208 15.60 -2.60 8.96
CA SER A 208 15.55 -3.10 10.33
C SER A 208 14.13 -3.29 10.86
N HIS A 209 13.15 -2.59 10.30
CA HIS A 209 11.73 -2.72 10.65
C HIS A 209 11.07 -4.00 10.11
N MET A 210 11.71 -4.72 9.17
CA MET A 210 11.14 -5.93 8.54
C MET A 210 10.69 -7.01 9.53
N GLY A 211 11.37 -7.15 10.68
CA GLY A 211 10.97 -8.10 11.71
C GLY A 211 9.62 -7.73 12.33
N HIS A 212 9.44 -6.46 12.63
CA HIS A 212 8.22 -5.92 13.23
C HIS A 212 7.05 -5.89 12.22
N PHE A 213 7.33 -5.57 10.95
CA PHE A 213 6.31 -5.70 9.89
C PHE A 213 5.83 -7.15 9.77
N GLY A 214 6.74 -8.12 9.87
CA GLY A 214 6.39 -9.55 9.84
C GLY A 214 5.50 -9.98 11.00
N ASP A 215 5.70 -9.42 12.19
CA ASP A 215 4.86 -9.69 13.36
C ASP A 215 3.47 -9.03 13.18
N GLY A 216 3.40 -7.75 12.78
CA GLY A 216 2.13 -7.03 12.53
C GLY A 216 1.31 -7.62 11.38
N LEU A 217 1.96 -7.95 10.25
CA LEU A 217 1.31 -8.63 9.13
C LEU A 217 0.87 -10.05 9.49
N GLY A 218 1.60 -10.72 10.38
CA GLY A 218 1.35 -12.11 10.74
C GLY A 218 0.10 -12.36 11.58
N VAL A 219 -0.47 -11.32 12.18
CA VAL A 219 -1.72 -11.42 12.96
C VAL A 219 -2.95 -11.06 12.14
N PHE A 220 -2.78 -10.41 10.98
CA PHE A 220 -3.88 -10.05 10.12
C PHE A 220 -4.53 -11.27 9.46
N ASP A 221 -5.84 -11.41 9.65
CA ASP A 221 -6.66 -12.46 9.03
C ASP A 221 -8.11 -11.99 8.94
N SER A 222 -8.58 -11.72 7.72
CA SER A 222 -9.94 -11.24 7.44
C SER A 222 -10.91 -12.32 7.01
N ARG A 223 -10.47 -13.57 6.87
CA ARG A 223 -11.28 -14.66 6.29
C ARG A 223 -12.62 -14.88 6.99
N GLU A 224 -12.70 -14.65 8.29
CA GLU A 224 -13.90 -14.86 9.08
C GLU A 224 -15.00 -13.80 8.82
N TRP A 225 -14.61 -12.64 8.26
CA TRP A 225 -15.53 -11.50 8.07
C TRP A 225 -15.53 -10.92 6.64
N LEU A 226 -14.89 -11.60 5.65
CA LEU A 226 -14.94 -11.14 4.26
C LEU A 226 -16.37 -10.99 3.73
N ALA A 227 -17.25 -11.94 4.08
CA ALA A 227 -18.65 -11.93 3.65
C ALA A 227 -19.49 -10.82 4.29
N GLU A 228 -18.95 -10.13 5.31
CA GLU A 228 -19.61 -8.98 5.94
C GLU A 228 -19.35 -7.67 5.18
N ILE A 229 -18.36 -7.66 4.25
CA ILE A 229 -18.03 -6.47 3.45
C ILE A 229 -19.21 -6.16 2.52
N ASP A 230 -19.85 -5.00 2.75
CA ASP A 230 -21.10 -4.56 2.14
C ASP A 230 -20.94 -3.35 1.20
N VAL A 231 -19.70 -2.94 0.92
CA VAL A 231 -19.40 -1.85 0.00
C VAL A 231 -18.90 -2.38 -1.34
N PRO A 232 -19.09 -1.64 -2.45
CA PRO A 232 -18.52 -1.98 -3.75
C PRO A 232 -17.03 -2.30 -3.63
N THR A 233 -16.64 -3.50 -4.03
CA THR A 233 -15.26 -3.97 -3.89
C THR A 233 -14.69 -4.44 -5.21
N SER A 234 -13.52 -3.91 -5.55
CA SER A 234 -12.71 -4.33 -6.70
C SER A 234 -11.44 -5.02 -6.22
N VAL A 235 -11.12 -6.18 -6.80
CA VAL A 235 -9.90 -6.94 -6.52
C VAL A 235 -9.02 -6.97 -7.76
N VAL A 236 -7.83 -6.35 -7.68
CA VAL A 236 -6.84 -6.32 -8.76
C VAL A 236 -5.82 -7.42 -8.55
N VAL A 237 -5.97 -8.51 -9.29
CA VAL A 237 -5.16 -9.72 -9.18
C VAL A 237 -3.92 -9.63 -10.05
N SER A 238 -2.74 -9.74 -9.45
CA SER A 238 -1.46 -9.82 -10.16
C SER A 238 -1.12 -11.28 -10.46
N THR A 239 -1.24 -11.70 -11.72
CA THR A 239 -1.21 -13.11 -12.14
C THR A 239 0.13 -13.80 -11.99
N ARG A 240 1.22 -13.03 -11.93
CA ARG A 240 2.60 -13.54 -11.75
C ARG A 240 3.18 -13.19 -10.38
N ASP A 241 2.32 -12.84 -9.41
CA ASP A 241 2.74 -12.51 -8.04
C ASP A 241 3.27 -13.77 -7.33
N ARG A 242 4.46 -13.65 -6.74
CA ARG A 242 5.13 -14.70 -5.96
C ARG A 242 5.30 -14.35 -4.49
N VAL A 243 4.74 -13.22 -4.07
CA VAL A 243 4.74 -12.74 -2.68
C VAL A 243 3.38 -12.99 -2.06
N VAL A 244 2.34 -12.48 -2.71
CA VAL A 244 0.95 -12.83 -2.42
C VAL A 244 0.43 -13.60 -3.64
N GLU A 245 0.53 -14.92 -3.61
CA GLU A 245 0.18 -15.78 -4.73
C GLU A 245 -1.23 -15.49 -5.24
N PRO A 246 -1.48 -15.57 -6.58
CA PRO A 246 -2.80 -15.29 -7.17
C PRO A 246 -3.94 -16.05 -6.49
N ALA A 247 -3.74 -17.32 -6.16
CA ALA A 247 -4.73 -18.11 -5.44
C ALA A 247 -5.14 -17.51 -4.08
N ARG A 248 -4.26 -16.77 -3.41
CA ARG A 248 -4.58 -16.06 -2.17
C ARG A 248 -5.34 -14.76 -2.44
N GLN A 249 -5.04 -14.08 -3.53
CA GLN A 249 -5.76 -12.88 -3.97
C GLN A 249 -7.20 -13.24 -4.38
N GLU A 250 -7.39 -14.39 -5.06
CA GLU A 250 -8.71 -14.90 -5.46
C GLU A 250 -9.63 -15.17 -4.26
N LEU A 251 -9.09 -15.51 -3.07
CA LEU A 251 -9.92 -15.66 -1.86
C LEU A 251 -10.70 -14.40 -1.50
N LEU A 252 -10.24 -13.21 -1.92
CA LEU A 252 -10.98 -11.96 -1.74
C LEU A 252 -12.14 -11.87 -2.74
N VAL A 253 -11.92 -12.30 -3.99
CA VAL A 253 -12.97 -12.33 -5.01
C VAL A 253 -14.09 -13.29 -4.61
N ASP A 254 -13.70 -14.48 -4.12
CA ASP A 254 -14.65 -15.51 -3.72
C ASP A 254 -15.35 -15.21 -2.39
N GLY A 255 -14.66 -14.50 -1.49
CA GLY A 255 -15.14 -14.26 -0.12
C GLY A 255 -15.98 -13.00 0.06
N ILE A 256 -15.87 -12.01 -0.85
CA ILE A 256 -16.60 -10.75 -0.77
C ILE A 256 -17.75 -10.76 -1.77
N ALA A 257 -18.98 -10.64 -1.28
CA ALA A 257 -20.16 -10.65 -2.13
C ALA A 257 -20.14 -9.50 -3.14
N GLY A 258 -20.31 -9.81 -4.43
CA GLY A 258 -20.31 -8.81 -5.50
C GLY A 258 -18.94 -8.21 -5.83
N ALA A 259 -17.84 -8.76 -5.31
CA ALA A 259 -16.50 -8.30 -5.66
C ALA A 259 -16.24 -8.42 -7.17
N ARG A 260 -15.73 -7.35 -7.78
CA ARG A 260 -15.35 -7.31 -9.20
C ARG A 260 -13.86 -7.63 -9.34
N ARG A 261 -13.52 -8.57 -10.23
CA ARG A 261 -12.16 -9.01 -10.48
C ARG A 261 -11.55 -8.27 -11.66
N PHE A 262 -10.35 -7.73 -11.46
CA PHE A 262 -9.51 -7.11 -12.48
C PHE A 262 -8.17 -7.83 -12.52
N GLU A 263 -7.51 -7.88 -13.67
CA GLU A 263 -6.30 -8.66 -13.85
C GLU A 263 -5.13 -7.81 -14.33
N VAL A 264 -3.94 -8.06 -13.74
CA VAL A 264 -2.68 -7.48 -14.18
C VAL A 264 -1.69 -8.59 -14.48
N ASP A 265 -1.19 -8.65 -15.70
CA ASP A 265 -0.08 -9.54 -16.07
C ASP A 265 1.25 -9.03 -15.49
N GLY A 266 1.40 -9.16 -14.18
CA GLY A 266 2.53 -8.61 -13.43
C GLY A 266 2.87 -9.39 -12.16
N GLY A 267 4.08 -9.15 -11.64
CA GLY A 267 4.52 -9.64 -10.33
C GLY A 267 4.18 -8.64 -9.21
N HIS A 268 4.63 -8.93 -7.98
CA HIS A 268 4.29 -8.15 -6.77
C HIS A 268 4.68 -6.66 -6.79
N ALA A 269 5.57 -6.24 -7.67
CA ALA A 269 5.96 -4.83 -7.80
C ALA A 269 5.35 -4.16 -9.05
N CYS A 270 4.25 -4.71 -9.61
CA CYS A 270 3.66 -4.24 -10.86
C CYS A 270 3.21 -2.77 -10.81
N CYS A 271 2.80 -2.28 -9.64
CA CYS A 271 2.41 -0.87 -9.45
C CYS A 271 3.54 0.12 -9.78
N VAL A 272 4.81 -0.29 -9.69
CA VAL A 272 6.01 0.54 -9.97
C VAL A 272 6.77 0.05 -11.19
N LEU A 273 7.07 -1.27 -11.26
CA LEU A 273 7.95 -1.85 -12.28
C LEU A 273 7.21 -2.34 -13.53
N GLY A 274 5.91 -2.52 -13.43
CA GLY A 274 5.01 -2.90 -14.52
C GLY A 274 3.85 -1.92 -14.67
N ALA A 275 4.06 -0.65 -14.32
CA ALA A 275 3.00 0.34 -14.18
C ALA A 275 2.17 0.52 -15.47
N GLN A 276 2.79 0.38 -16.66
CA GLN A 276 2.06 0.43 -17.93
C GLN A 276 0.97 -0.65 -18.06
N TRP A 277 1.14 -1.79 -17.36
CA TRP A 277 0.16 -2.87 -17.33
C TRP A 277 -0.78 -2.77 -16.13
N PHE A 278 -0.34 -2.09 -15.08
CA PHE A 278 -1.09 -1.91 -13.83
C PHE A 278 -2.09 -0.76 -13.93
N ILE A 279 -1.71 0.37 -14.57
CA ILE A 279 -2.52 1.60 -14.61
C ILE A 279 -3.93 1.35 -15.15
N PRO A 280 -4.14 0.76 -16.35
CA PRO A 280 -5.49 0.65 -16.90
C PRO A 280 -6.45 -0.15 -16.02
N PRO A 281 -6.15 -1.42 -15.63
CA PRO A 281 -7.08 -2.18 -14.80
C PRO A 281 -7.25 -1.62 -13.38
N PHE A 282 -6.25 -0.90 -12.85
CA PHE A 282 -6.40 -0.22 -11.57
C PHE A 282 -7.38 0.97 -11.65
N ILE A 283 -7.30 1.78 -12.70
CA ILE A 283 -8.25 2.89 -12.89
C ILE A 283 -9.67 2.37 -13.06
N GLU A 284 -9.88 1.33 -13.88
CA GLU A 284 -11.17 0.67 -14.02
C GLU A 284 -11.69 0.11 -12.69
N ALA A 285 -10.80 -0.45 -11.86
CA ALA A 285 -11.13 -0.96 -10.54
C ALA A 285 -11.57 0.15 -9.58
N VAL A 286 -10.89 1.32 -9.61
CA VAL A 286 -11.28 2.48 -8.82
C VAL A 286 -12.64 3.01 -9.26
N ASP A 287 -12.86 3.15 -10.57
CA ASP A 287 -14.15 3.58 -11.11
C ASP A 287 -15.27 2.65 -10.66
N ALA A 288 -15.07 1.34 -10.80
CA ALA A 288 -16.04 0.33 -10.41
C ALA A 288 -16.38 0.31 -8.91
N ALA A 289 -15.41 0.64 -8.04
CA ALA A 289 -15.63 0.72 -6.61
C ALA A 289 -16.24 2.05 -6.17
N SER A 290 -16.22 3.08 -7.02
CA SER A 290 -16.71 4.44 -6.71
C SER A 290 -18.07 4.76 -7.36
N GLU A 291 -18.55 3.99 -8.33
CA GLU A 291 -19.76 4.27 -9.14
C GLU A 291 -21.07 4.35 -8.33
N VAL A 292 -21.16 3.64 -7.20
CA VAL A 292 -22.38 3.64 -6.36
C VAL A 292 -22.57 4.95 -5.60
N SER A 293 -21.54 5.81 -5.52
CA SER A 293 -21.64 7.09 -4.81
C SER A 293 -22.21 8.24 -5.65
N ILE A 294 -22.48 8.01 -6.95
CA ILE A 294 -22.97 9.05 -7.89
C ILE A 294 -24.51 9.06 -7.97
N GLU A 295 -25.19 8.01 -7.51
CA GLU A 295 -26.67 7.88 -7.57
C GLU A 295 -27.38 8.05 -6.22
N ALA A 296 -26.72 8.48 -5.18
CA ALA A 296 -27.27 8.79 -3.87
C ALA A 296 -27.08 10.30 -3.58
#